data_1296d958913daa74483a2fd6e9efe3f8
#
_entry.id   1296d958913daa74483a2fd6e9efe3f8
#
_cell.length_a   1.000
_cell.length_b   1.000
_cell.length_c   1.000
_cell.angle_alpha   90.00
_cell.angle_beta   90.00
_cell.angle_gamma   90.00
#
_symmetry.space_group_name_H-M   'P 1'
#
loop_
_entity.id
_entity.type
_entity.pdbx_description
1 polymer ?
#
loop_
_entity_poly.entity_id
_entity_poly.type
_entity_poly.pdbx_seq_one_letter_code
_entity_poly.pdbx_strand_id
1 'polypeptide(L)'
;MSDARQKNLALIKDNNAFDVVVVGGGVNGIGVYRDLSLQGLRVLLVEKNDFASGCSAAPSRMIHGGLRYLENGEFDLVRESLQERDGLLRNAPHMVKPLPTVIPITSLFSGVLNSAASFLGRQGKPSSRGALPIKLGLGLYDWVTRKSRAVPRHAFFGGAETRRRWPDLTAQAKCSAVYYDAWISHPERLCLEMISDVSDAAPHCIALNYAELQKSGDAYTLTCQRSGKSWDIKPRTIVHATGAWLDKSVSNLAGAPEKKMVAGTKGSHLIIDNPALEKALGGHMAYFENADGRVCVVFPYQGKVLAGSTDIRVEEAARVRCEADELSYILDSLRLVFPNIEMAAKDVVFSYSGIRPLPQSTQEFTGRISRGHDVKVLSGDVPQFCMVGGKWTTFRAFAEQAADMVLQELGKPRRRDTRGLAIGGGKGYPERPEVLLQALQQRFDISADRAQHLVSHYGSAATSVQEACTSFGGDVSLGEGVQYSKAEIRRLITDEHVQTLADIALRRTSLAITGQISLGLIEVLAQVLSEELALSAAQATAQKTQLIEELSDFYGVTSQMLAERTKQWSMKCA
;
A
#
# COMPACT_ATOMS: atom_id res chain seq x y z
N MET A 1 6.11 14.83 -21.91
CA MET A 1 6.52 13.55 -21.25
C MET A 1 7.62 13.88 -20.26
N SER A 2 7.58 13.30 -19.05
CA SER A 2 8.63 13.54 -18.04
C SER A 2 10.01 13.08 -18.55
N ASP A 3 11.06 13.71 -18.07
CA ASP A 3 12.43 13.42 -18.50
C ASP A 3 12.83 11.96 -18.18
N ALA A 4 12.44 11.46 -17.01
CA ALA A 4 12.67 10.07 -16.63
C ALA A 4 12.05 9.08 -17.63
N ARG A 5 10.83 9.36 -18.11
CA ARG A 5 10.17 8.48 -19.10
C ARG A 5 10.83 8.56 -20.48
N GLN A 6 11.25 9.74 -20.92
CA GLN A 6 11.95 9.90 -22.21
C GLN A 6 13.27 9.13 -22.23
N LYS A 7 14.04 9.22 -21.14
CA LYS A 7 15.27 8.46 -20.94
C LYS A 7 15.01 6.96 -21.02
N ASN A 8 13.99 6.45 -20.33
CA ASN A 8 13.63 5.03 -20.35
C ASN A 8 13.23 4.54 -21.74
N LEU A 9 12.46 5.33 -22.49
CA LEU A 9 12.09 4.98 -23.87
C LEU A 9 13.28 5.00 -24.85
N ALA A 10 14.27 5.87 -24.64
CA ALA A 10 15.50 5.87 -25.41
C ALA A 10 16.30 4.59 -25.17
N LEU A 11 16.46 4.15 -23.92
CA LEU A 11 17.16 2.91 -23.57
C LEU A 11 16.53 1.65 -24.21
N ILE A 12 15.20 1.63 -24.43
CA ILE A 12 14.52 0.54 -25.15
C ILE A 12 14.86 0.54 -26.64
N LYS A 13 14.92 1.73 -27.25
CA LYS A 13 15.30 1.85 -28.68
C LYS A 13 16.73 1.42 -28.93
N ASP A 14 17.64 1.73 -28.00
CA ASP A 14 19.06 1.39 -28.13
C ASP A 14 19.29 -0.13 -27.97
N ASN A 15 18.54 -0.77 -27.08
CA ASN A 15 18.60 -2.21 -26.88
C ASN A 15 17.26 -2.73 -26.36
N ASN A 16 16.61 -3.60 -27.11
CA ASN A 16 15.31 -4.19 -26.81
C ASN A 16 15.37 -5.61 -26.18
N ALA A 17 16.58 -6.11 -25.89
CA ALA A 17 16.79 -7.40 -25.24
C ALA A 17 16.88 -7.23 -23.71
N PHE A 18 16.14 -8.06 -22.98
CA PHE A 18 16.09 -8.05 -21.53
C PHE A 18 16.31 -9.46 -20.96
N ASP A 19 17.06 -9.56 -19.87
CA ASP A 19 17.15 -10.82 -19.13
C ASP A 19 15.80 -11.19 -18.54
N VAL A 20 15.06 -10.19 -18.01
CA VAL A 20 13.75 -10.38 -17.40
C VAL A 20 12.81 -9.24 -17.76
N VAL A 21 11.56 -9.58 -18.13
CA VAL A 21 10.46 -8.63 -18.16
C VAL A 21 9.50 -8.93 -17.02
N VAL A 22 9.31 -7.97 -16.11
CA VAL A 22 8.36 -8.05 -15.00
C VAL A 22 7.07 -7.34 -15.42
N VAL A 23 5.96 -8.08 -15.46
CA VAL A 23 4.63 -7.57 -15.84
C VAL A 23 3.81 -7.35 -14.57
N GLY A 24 3.46 -6.08 -14.31
CA GLY A 24 2.71 -5.61 -13.15
C GLY A 24 3.54 -4.78 -12.18
N GLY A 25 3.20 -3.49 -12.06
CA GLY A 25 3.86 -2.49 -11.23
C GLY A 25 3.23 -2.33 -9.83
N GLY A 26 2.69 -3.40 -9.25
CA GLY A 26 2.33 -3.47 -7.84
C GLY A 26 3.56 -3.74 -6.96
N VAL A 27 3.38 -3.71 -5.62
CA VAL A 27 4.49 -3.87 -4.65
C VAL A 27 5.30 -5.16 -4.87
N ASN A 28 4.67 -6.28 -5.26
CA ASN A 28 5.36 -7.54 -5.52
C ASN A 28 6.22 -7.44 -6.79
N GLY A 29 5.69 -6.90 -7.89
CA GLY A 29 6.44 -6.73 -9.14
C GLY A 29 7.58 -5.72 -9.00
N ILE A 30 7.36 -4.62 -8.30
CA ILE A 30 8.40 -3.64 -7.99
C ILE A 30 9.49 -4.27 -7.09
N GLY A 31 9.08 -5.13 -6.14
CA GLY A 31 10.01 -5.90 -5.32
C GLY A 31 10.92 -6.82 -6.15
N VAL A 32 10.34 -7.58 -7.10
CA VAL A 32 11.09 -8.45 -8.03
C VAL A 32 12.00 -7.62 -8.94
N TYR A 33 11.48 -6.52 -9.49
CA TYR A 33 12.25 -5.59 -10.30
C TYR A 33 13.47 -5.09 -9.55
N ARG A 34 13.30 -4.64 -8.29
CA ARG A 34 14.39 -4.18 -7.43
C ARG A 34 15.38 -5.31 -7.13
N ASP A 35 14.91 -6.49 -6.74
CA ASP A 35 15.77 -7.61 -6.40
C ASP A 35 16.64 -8.04 -7.59
N LEU A 36 16.02 -8.34 -8.74
CA LEU A 36 16.73 -8.80 -9.95
C LEU A 36 17.69 -7.76 -10.53
N SER A 37 17.32 -6.48 -10.50
CA SER A 37 18.19 -5.38 -10.93
C SER A 37 19.46 -5.30 -10.09
N LEU A 38 19.35 -5.53 -8.78
CA LEU A 38 20.48 -5.55 -7.85
C LEU A 38 21.39 -6.80 -8.02
N GLN A 39 20.89 -7.84 -8.70
CA GLN A 39 21.72 -8.99 -9.13
C GLN A 39 22.55 -8.69 -10.40
N GLY A 40 22.36 -7.52 -11.01
CA GLY A 40 23.05 -7.09 -12.22
C GLY A 40 22.41 -7.60 -13.51
N LEU A 41 21.14 -8.00 -13.47
CA LEU A 41 20.36 -8.36 -14.65
C LEU A 41 19.81 -7.09 -15.33
N ARG A 42 19.60 -7.15 -16.63
CA ARG A 42 18.87 -6.13 -17.37
C ARG A 42 17.38 -6.41 -17.28
N VAL A 43 16.65 -5.63 -16.47
CA VAL A 43 15.24 -5.85 -16.15
C VAL A 43 14.37 -4.73 -16.72
N LEU A 44 13.24 -5.11 -17.31
CA LEU A 44 12.16 -4.21 -17.72
C LEU A 44 10.93 -4.46 -16.83
N LEU A 45 10.51 -3.45 -16.07
CA LEU A 45 9.23 -3.44 -15.36
C LEU A 45 8.19 -2.72 -16.22
N VAL A 46 7.06 -3.37 -16.48
CA VAL A 46 5.93 -2.78 -17.23
C VAL A 46 4.66 -2.79 -16.39
N GLU A 47 3.97 -1.65 -16.37
CA GLU A 47 2.66 -1.48 -15.74
C GLU A 47 1.68 -0.83 -16.72
N LYS A 48 0.52 -1.46 -16.90
CA LYS A 48 -0.52 -1.02 -17.84
C LYS A 48 -1.14 0.32 -17.43
N ASN A 49 -1.28 0.55 -16.14
CA ASN A 49 -1.77 1.79 -15.55
C ASN A 49 -0.61 2.55 -14.90
N ASP A 50 -0.87 3.30 -13.83
CA ASP A 50 0.20 3.86 -13.03
C ASP A 50 0.75 2.84 -12.01
N PHE A 51 2.00 3.02 -11.59
CA PHE A 51 2.61 2.20 -10.54
C PHE A 51 1.79 2.22 -9.26
N ALA A 52 1.74 1.07 -8.59
CA ALA A 52 0.98 0.85 -7.35
C ALA A 52 -0.52 1.18 -7.44
N SER A 53 -1.14 1.28 -8.63
CA SER A 53 -2.55 1.66 -8.81
C SER A 53 -3.58 0.56 -8.50
N GLY A 54 -3.15 -0.69 -8.34
CA GLY A 54 -4.01 -1.82 -8.00
C GLY A 54 -4.18 -2.00 -6.48
N CYS A 55 -4.20 -3.25 -6.02
CA CYS A 55 -4.31 -3.60 -4.60
C CYS A 55 -3.22 -2.98 -3.72
N SER A 56 -2.08 -2.61 -4.30
CA SER A 56 -0.97 -1.96 -3.60
C SER A 56 -1.31 -0.55 -3.08
N ALA A 57 -2.25 0.16 -3.71
CA ALA A 57 -2.79 1.43 -3.21
C ALA A 57 -3.98 1.24 -2.24
N ALA A 58 -4.52 0.02 -2.15
CA ALA A 58 -5.71 -0.26 -1.36
C ALA A 58 -5.50 -1.26 -0.20
N PRO A 59 -4.34 -1.28 0.50
CA PRO A 59 -4.15 -2.10 1.67
C PRO A 59 -4.87 -1.49 2.88
N SER A 60 -5.03 -2.30 3.94
CA SER A 60 -5.40 -1.77 5.27
C SER A 60 -4.31 -0.88 5.90
N ARG A 61 -3.25 -0.58 5.18
CA ARG A 61 -2.05 0.18 5.60
C ARG A 61 -1.38 -0.38 6.86
N MET A 62 -1.64 -1.64 7.14
CA MET A 62 -1.00 -2.40 8.22
C MET A 62 0.15 -3.24 7.68
N ILE A 63 1.23 -3.24 8.43
CA ILE A 63 2.38 -4.15 8.28
C ILE A 63 2.34 -5.05 9.51
N HIS A 64 1.73 -6.23 9.39
CA HIS A 64 1.37 -7.05 10.54
C HIS A 64 1.96 -8.45 10.48
N GLY A 65 2.27 -9.00 11.67
CA GLY A 65 2.79 -10.35 11.83
C GLY A 65 1.73 -11.45 11.65
N GLY A 66 0.45 -11.06 11.57
CA GLY A 66 -0.62 -12.02 11.27
C GLY A 66 -1.03 -12.89 12.44
N LEU A 67 -1.35 -12.31 13.59
CA LEU A 67 -1.83 -13.03 14.79
C LEU A 67 -2.95 -14.04 14.45
N ARG A 68 -3.81 -13.71 13.48
CA ARG A 68 -4.89 -14.59 13.00
C ARG A 68 -4.38 -15.85 12.30
N TYR A 69 -3.20 -15.82 11.68
CA TYR A 69 -2.65 -17.00 10.99
C TYR A 69 -2.17 -18.07 11.97
N LEU A 70 -1.85 -17.67 13.22
CA LEU A 70 -1.55 -18.65 14.28
C LEU A 70 -2.74 -19.58 14.55
N GLU A 71 -3.95 -19.07 14.44
CA GLU A 71 -5.18 -19.86 14.65
C GLU A 71 -5.42 -20.87 13.53
N ASN A 72 -4.94 -20.55 12.33
CA ASN A 72 -5.00 -21.47 11.18
C ASN A 72 -3.82 -22.44 11.14
N GLY A 73 -2.87 -22.38 12.11
CA GLY A 73 -1.68 -23.22 12.15
C GLY A 73 -0.59 -22.81 11.15
N GLU A 74 -0.68 -21.62 10.54
CA GLU A 74 0.27 -21.14 9.53
C GLU A 74 1.52 -20.49 10.18
N PHE A 75 2.28 -21.28 10.97
CA PHE A 75 3.41 -20.77 11.77
C PHE A 75 4.55 -20.19 10.94
N ASP A 76 4.86 -20.79 9.79
CA ASP A 76 5.91 -20.29 8.89
C ASP A 76 5.53 -18.93 8.30
N LEU A 77 4.26 -18.76 7.92
CA LEU A 77 3.73 -17.49 7.42
C LEU A 77 3.78 -16.39 8.50
N VAL A 78 3.51 -16.73 9.76
CA VAL A 78 3.63 -15.80 10.89
C VAL A 78 5.09 -15.40 11.10
N ARG A 79 5.99 -16.40 11.13
CA ARG A 79 7.42 -16.16 11.31
C ARG A 79 7.99 -15.24 10.22
N GLU A 80 7.70 -15.53 8.97
CA GLU A 80 8.08 -14.70 7.83
C GLU A 80 7.51 -13.28 7.96
N SER A 81 6.21 -13.17 8.26
CA SER A 81 5.54 -11.86 8.39
C SER A 81 6.14 -11.00 9.49
N LEU A 82 6.54 -11.60 10.60
CA LEU A 82 7.21 -10.91 11.70
C LEU A 82 8.61 -10.43 11.32
N GLN A 83 9.36 -11.26 10.60
CA GLN A 83 10.70 -10.90 10.11
C GLN A 83 10.62 -9.75 9.11
N GLU A 84 9.68 -9.80 8.17
CA GLU A 84 9.49 -8.77 7.16
C GLU A 84 8.94 -7.46 7.77
N ARG A 85 8.01 -7.53 8.74
CA ARG A 85 7.56 -6.36 9.49
C ARG A 85 8.73 -5.66 10.20
N ASP A 86 9.53 -6.42 10.93
CA ASP A 86 10.68 -5.89 11.67
C ASP A 86 11.77 -5.38 10.70
N GLY A 87 11.88 -6.01 9.51
CA GLY A 87 12.71 -5.53 8.41
C GLY A 87 12.25 -4.16 7.90
N LEU A 88 10.96 -3.99 7.63
CA LEU A 88 10.40 -2.72 7.15
C LEU A 88 10.49 -1.59 8.17
N LEU A 89 10.32 -1.87 9.47
CA LEU A 89 10.55 -0.89 10.53
C LEU A 89 11.98 -0.34 10.55
N ARG A 90 12.97 -1.16 10.15
CA ARG A 90 14.38 -0.73 10.03
C ARG A 90 14.72 -0.11 8.69
N ASN A 91 14.17 -0.66 7.59
CA ASN A 91 14.55 -0.30 6.23
C ASN A 91 13.78 0.90 5.66
N ALA A 92 12.60 1.22 6.23
CA ALA A 92 11.76 2.34 5.82
C ALA A 92 11.15 3.08 7.04
N PRO A 93 11.96 3.50 8.05
CA PRO A 93 11.48 4.04 9.33
C PRO A 93 10.73 5.37 9.20
N HIS A 94 10.92 6.10 8.10
CA HIS A 94 10.16 7.33 7.79
C HIS A 94 8.69 7.05 7.46
N MET A 95 8.38 5.89 6.89
CA MET A 95 7.02 5.50 6.47
C MET A 95 6.40 4.38 7.30
N VAL A 96 7.22 3.46 7.83
CA VAL A 96 6.72 2.31 8.60
C VAL A 96 7.01 2.54 10.08
N LYS A 97 5.94 2.60 10.87
CA LYS A 97 6.01 2.94 12.31
C LYS A 97 5.30 1.87 13.15
N PRO A 98 5.74 1.67 14.41
CA PRO A 98 5.00 0.81 15.34
C PRO A 98 3.55 1.28 15.51
N LEU A 99 2.63 0.32 15.60
CA LEU A 99 1.20 0.55 15.80
C LEU A 99 0.74 -0.19 17.06
N PRO A 100 0.58 0.51 18.19
CA PRO A 100 -0.03 -0.09 19.38
C PRO A 100 -1.47 -0.48 19.06
N THR A 101 -1.82 -1.73 19.36
CA THR A 101 -3.10 -2.33 18.97
C THR A 101 -3.83 -2.82 20.20
N VAL A 102 -5.00 -2.25 20.48
CA VAL A 102 -5.88 -2.68 21.57
C VAL A 102 -6.91 -3.68 21.06
N ILE A 103 -7.04 -4.79 21.77
CA ILE A 103 -8.09 -5.79 21.57
C ILE A 103 -9.05 -5.68 22.75
N PRO A 104 -10.28 -5.14 22.57
CA PRO A 104 -11.31 -5.17 23.61
C PRO A 104 -11.81 -6.61 23.78
N ILE A 105 -11.85 -7.11 25.01
CA ILE A 105 -12.19 -8.50 25.34
C ILE A 105 -13.51 -8.49 26.12
N THR A 106 -14.55 -9.04 25.50
CA THR A 106 -15.91 -9.09 26.09
C THR A 106 -16.17 -10.36 26.89
N SER A 107 -15.38 -11.43 26.69
CA SER A 107 -15.52 -12.69 27.40
C SER A 107 -14.16 -13.18 27.91
N LEU A 108 -14.12 -13.76 29.12
CA LEU A 108 -12.89 -14.32 29.66
C LEU A 108 -12.58 -15.72 29.14
N PHE A 109 -13.58 -16.55 28.89
CA PHE A 109 -13.44 -17.97 28.61
C PHE A 109 -14.00 -18.46 27.27
N SER A 110 -14.68 -17.61 26.49
CA SER A 110 -15.23 -18.03 25.19
C SER A 110 -14.09 -18.42 24.22
N GLY A 111 -14.37 -19.39 23.38
CA GLY A 111 -13.43 -19.85 22.34
C GLY A 111 -12.33 -20.82 22.83
N VAL A 112 -12.19 -21.11 24.12
CA VAL A 112 -11.16 -22.03 24.63
C VAL A 112 -11.27 -23.43 24.01
N LEU A 113 -12.47 -23.98 23.95
CA LEU A 113 -12.72 -25.29 23.34
C LEU A 113 -12.55 -25.27 21.81
N ASN A 114 -12.99 -24.20 21.17
CA ASN A 114 -12.84 -24.04 19.72
C ASN A 114 -11.38 -23.79 19.31
N SER A 115 -10.61 -23.06 20.11
CA SER A 115 -9.18 -22.87 19.88
C SER A 115 -8.41 -24.18 20.04
N ALA A 116 -8.73 -24.99 21.04
CA ALA A 116 -8.13 -26.34 21.22
C ALA A 116 -8.51 -27.27 20.06
N ALA A 117 -9.77 -27.28 19.62
CA ALA A 117 -10.22 -28.06 18.47
C ALA A 117 -9.58 -27.62 17.15
N SER A 118 -9.43 -26.31 16.94
CA SER A 118 -8.75 -25.74 15.77
C SER A 118 -7.27 -26.10 15.74
N PHE A 119 -6.61 -26.08 16.89
CA PHE A 119 -5.22 -26.52 17.05
C PHE A 119 -5.02 -28.02 16.72
N LEU A 120 -6.08 -28.83 16.91
CA LEU A 120 -6.14 -30.27 16.56
C LEU A 120 -6.69 -30.50 15.13
N GLY A 121 -6.80 -29.46 14.29
CA GLY A 121 -7.25 -29.60 12.90
C GLY A 121 -8.76 -29.83 12.73
N ARG A 122 -9.59 -29.70 13.79
CA ARG A 122 -11.05 -29.81 13.70
C ARG A 122 -11.69 -28.47 13.38
N GLN A 123 -12.56 -28.44 12.37
CA GLN A 123 -13.27 -27.24 11.92
C GLN A 123 -14.39 -26.87 12.91
N GLY A 124 -14.23 -25.76 13.65
CA GLY A 124 -15.26 -25.15 14.51
C GLY A 124 -15.89 -23.92 13.87
N LYS A 125 -17.12 -23.54 14.29
CA LYS A 125 -17.72 -22.25 13.92
C LYS A 125 -16.92 -21.10 14.54
N PRO A 126 -16.82 -19.93 13.85
CA PRO A 126 -16.24 -18.74 14.45
C PRO A 126 -16.94 -18.41 15.78
N SER A 127 -16.19 -18.27 16.85
CA SER A 127 -16.72 -17.86 18.15
C SER A 127 -15.90 -16.71 18.70
N SER A 128 -16.55 -15.84 19.48
CA SER A 128 -15.86 -14.71 20.14
C SER A 128 -14.66 -15.20 20.95
N ARG A 129 -13.50 -14.52 20.78
CA ARG A 129 -12.25 -14.93 21.41
C ARG A 129 -12.17 -14.42 22.84
N GLY A 130 -12.03 -15.32 23.80
CA GLY A 130 -11.84 -14.98 25.20
C GLY A 130 -10.41 -14.54 25.53
N ALA A 131 -10.23 -14.03 26.75
CA ALA A 131 -8.93 -13.55 27.24
C ALA A 131 -7.82 -14.60 27.20
N LEU A 132 -8.14 -15.88 27.49
CA LEU A 132 -7.16 -16.95 27.58
C LEU A 132 -6.55 -17.32 26.21
N PRO A 133 -7.32 -17.59 25.16
CA PRO A 133 -6.77 -17.79 23.81
C PRO A 133 -5.92 -16.62 23.31
N ILE A 134 -6.39 -15.39 23.54
CA ILE A 134 -5.64 -14.18 23.15
C ILE A 134 -4.30 -14.12 23.90
N LYS A 135 -4.27 -14.40 25.21
CA LYS A 135 -3.06 -14.40 26.01
C LYS A 135 -2.04 -15.43 25.54
N LEU A 136 -2.49 -16.65 25.21
CA LEU A 136 -1.62 -17.69 24.69
C LEU A 136 -1.06 -17.31 23.30
N GLY A 137 -1.90 -16.79 22.41
CA GLY A 137 -1.50 -16.34 21.09
C GLY A 137 -0.48 -15.21 21.14
N LEU A 138 -0.70 -14.19 21.98
CA LEU A 138 0.24 -13.07 22.15
C LEU A 138 1.54 -13.51 22.85
N GLY A 139 1.46 -14.47 23.79
CA GLY A 139 2.65 -15.08 24.40
C GLY A 139 3.53 -15.80 23.39
N LEU A 140 2.92 -16.57 22.47
CA LEU A 140 3.61 -17.23 21.37
C LEU A 140 4.20 -16.21 20.38
N TYR A 141 3.45 -15.16 20.06
CA TYR A 141 3.91 -14.06 19.22
C TYR A 141 5.18 -13.38 19.79
N ASP A 142 5.17 -13.07 21.10
CA ASP A 142 6.33 -12.53 21.80
C ASP A 142 7.51 -13.52 21.86
N TRP A 143 7.25 -14.81 21.98
CA TRP A 143 8.29 -15.82 21.99
C TRP A 143 8.99 -15.95 20.64
N VAL A 144 8.23 -15.91 19.54
CA VAL A 144 8.77 -15.96 18.17
C VAL A 144 9.65 -14.72 17.90
N THR A 145 9.23 -13.53 18.35
CA THR A 145 9.96 -12.26 18.11
C THR A 145 11.09 -12.00 19.09
N ARG A 146 11.30 -12.82 20.13
CA ARG A 146 12.21 -12.52 21.27
C ARG A 146 13.65 -12.16 20.87
N LYS A 147 14.17 -12.68 19.75
CA LYS A 147 15.57 -12.47 19.28
C LYS A 147 15.75 -11.25 18.37
N SER A 148 14.68 -10.77 17.72
CA SER A 148 14.75 -9.72 16.70
C SER A 148 13.72 -8.59 16.94
N ARG A 149 13.24 -8.47 18.17
CA ARG A 149 12.11 -7.60 18.51
C ARG A 149 12.40 -6.13 18.21
N ALA A 150 11.61 -5.55 17.31
CA ALA A 150 11.61 -4.14 16.97
C ALA A 150 10.50 -3.34 17.68
N VAL A 151 9.59 -4.01 18.41
CA VAL A 151 8.41 -3.40 19.07
C VAL A 151 8.25 -3.87 20.51
N PRO A 152 7.56 -3.15 21.41
CA PRO A 152 7.34 -3.54 22.81
C PRO A 152 6.59 -4.87 22.97
N ARG A 153 6.65 -5.45 24.18
CA ARG A 153 5.87 -6.64 24.56
C ARG A 153 4.40 -6.31 24.71
N HIS A 154 3.56 -7.36 24.54
CA HIS A 154 2.14 -7.24 24.85
C HIS A 154 1.89 -6.98 26.34
N ALA A 155 0.75 -6.34 26.62
CA ALA A 155 0.27 -6.07 27.98
C ALA A 155 -1.22 -6.40 28.09
N PHE A 156 -1.67 -6.78 29.30
CA PHE A 156 -3.08 -6.98 29.62
C PHE A 156 -3.52 -5.98 30.67
N PHE A 157 -4.73 -5.43 30.49
CA PHE A 157 -5.34 -4.47 31.38
C PHE A 157 -6.70 -4.99 31.87
N GLY A 158 -6.89 -4.98 33.19
CA GLY A 158 -8.19 -5.33 33.79
C GLY A 158 -9.27 -4.28 33.45
N GLY A 159 -10.53 -4.59 33.74
CA GLY A 159 -11.66 -3.76 33.32
C GLY A 159 -11.61 -2.30 33.80
N ALA A 160 -11.17 -2.05 35.04
CA ALA A 160 -11.02 -0.68 35.57
C ALA A 160 -9.98 0.12 34.75
N GLU A 161 -8.83 -0.48 34.51
CA GLU A 161 -7.75 0.15 33.74
C GLU A 161 -8.13 0.31 32.26
N THR A 162 -8.83 -0.65 31.68
CA THR A 162 -9.36 -0.55 30.31
C THR A 162 -10.28 0.65 30.15
N ARG A 163 -11.25 0.82 31.06
CA ARG A 163 -12.16 1.98 31.06
C ARG A 163 -11.44 3.31 31.31
N ARG A 164 -10.39 3.30 32.12
CA ARG A 164 -9.60 4.52 32.36
C ARG A 164 -8.83 4.95 31.11
N ARG A 165 -8.26 3.99 30.36
CA ARG A 165 -7.45 4.26 29.15
C ARG A 165 -8.31 4.59 27.93
N TRP A 166 -9.40 3.88 27.78
CA TRP A 166 -10.34 4.04 26.65
C TRP A 166 -11.77 4.18 27.17
N PRO A 167 -12.15 5.35 27.70
CA PRO A 167 -13.46 5.56 28.32
C PRO A 167 -14.61 5.42 27.32
N ASP A 168 -14.36 5.66 26.03
CA ASP A 168 -15.38 5.60 24.96
C ASP A 168 -15.53 4.19 24.34
N LEU A 169 -14.70 3.22 24.76
CA LEU A 169 -14.89 1.83 24.36
C LEU A 169 -16.18 1.26 24.96
N THR A 170 -16.77 0.32 24.24
CA THR A 170 -17.98 -0.39 24.70
C THR A 170 -17.87 -0.88 26.13
N ALA A 171 -18.91 -0.63 26.94
CA ALA A 171 -18.97 -1.10 28.35
C ALA A 171 -18.93 -2.64 28.48
N GLN A 172 -19.16 -3.37 27.39
CA GLN A 172 -19.05 -4.84 27.35
C GLN A 172 -17.60 -5.32 27.46
N ALA A 173 -16.60 -4.47 27.22
CA ALA A 173 -15.19 -4.81 27.37
C ALA A 173 -14.82 -5.06 28.84
N LYS A 174 -14.67 -6.32 29.23
CA LYS A 174 -14.30 -6.75 30.59
C LYS A 174 -12.83 -6.53 30.90
N CYS A 175 -11.98 -6.58 29.88
CA CYS A 175 -10.55 -6.33 29.93
C CYS A 175 -10.05 -5.99 28.53
N SER A 176 -8.78 -5.64 28.40
CA SER A 176 -8.14 -5.44 27.09
C SER A 176 -6.74 -6.02 27.05
N ALA A 177 -6.30 -6.40 25.86
CA ALA A 177 -4.92 -6.69 25.56
C ALA A 177 -4.36 -5.63 24.63
N VAL A 178 -3.10 -5.23 24.83
CA VAL A 178 -2.37 -4.38 23.89
C VAL A 178 -1.15 -5.14 23.39
N TYR A 179 -0.99 -5.16 22.07
CA TYR A 179 0.20 -5.68 21.40
C TYR A 179 0.65 -4.69 20.33
N TYR A 180 1.73 -4.99 19.64
CA TYR A 180 2.28 -4.08 18.64
C TYR A 180 2.42 -4.78 17.29
N ASP A 181 1.83 -4.18 16.27
CA ASP A 181 2.16 -4.39 14.88
C ASP A 181 2.85 -3.14 14.31
N ALA A 182 2.81 -2.95 13.01
CA ALA A 182 3.26 -1.72 12.36
C ALA A 182 2.23 -1.25 11.33
N TRP A 183 2.34 0.00 10.93
CA TRP A 183 1.55 0.60 9.85
C TRP A 183 2.44 1.37 8.89
N ILE A 184 1.98 1.54 7.67
CA ILE A 184 2.66 2.30 6.64
C ILE A 184 1.85 3.54 6.26
N SER A 185 2.50 4.70 6.31
CA SER A 185 1.84 5.98 6.01
C SER A 185 1.56 6.16 4.52
N HIS A 186 2.51 5.81 3.65
CA HIS A 186 2.47 6.06 2.21
C HIS A 186 2.95 4.83 1.43
N PRO A 187 2.12 3.78 1.29
CA PRO A 187 2.52 2.55 0.60
C PRO A 187 2.85 2.78 -0.87
N GLU A 188 2.12 3.69 -1.53
CA GLU A 188 2.37 4.07 -2.92
C GLU A 188 3.75 4.74 -3.06
N ARG A 189 4.10 5.61 -2.11
CA ARG A 189 5.38 6.30 -2.06
C ARG A 189 6.54 5.32 -1.89
N LEU A 190 6.41 4.33 -1.00
CA LEU A 190 7.43 3.31 -0.81
C LEU A 190 7.70 2.50 -2.10
N CYS A 191 6.66 2.22 -2.88
CA CYS A 191 6.79 1.61 -4.21
C CYS A 191 7.64 2.47 -5.15
N LEU A 192 7.40 3.78 -5.18
CA LEU A 192 8.15 4.71 -6.02
C LEU A 192 9.61 4.85 -5.58
N GLU A 193 9.87 4.88 -4.28
CA GLU A 193 11.23 4.90 -3.76
C GLU A 193 12.02 3.65 -4.14
N MET A 194 11.38 2.47 -4.17
CA MET A 194 12.02 1.25 -4.67
C MET A 194 12.36 1.33 -6.16
N ILE A 195 11.54 1.98 -6.99
CA ILE A 195 11.83 2.22 -8.40
C ILE A 195 13.01 3.20 -8.54
N SER A 196 13.00 4.29 -7.76
CA SER A 196 14.11 5.26 -7.74
C SER A 196 15.43 4.62 -7.31
N ASP A 197 15.40 3.76 -6.28
CA ASP A 197 16.57 2.99 -5.83
C ASP A 197 17.22 2.19 -6.96
N VAL A 198 16.42 1.62 -7.87
CA VAL A 198 16.92 0.91 -9.05
C VAL A 198 17.49 1.87 -10.08
N SER A 199 16.83 3.00 -10.33
CA SER A 199 17.33 4.00 -11.28
C SER A 199 18.71 4.50 -10.91
N ASP A 200 19.00 4.62 -9.61
CA ASP A 200 20.31 5.02 -9.09
C ASP A 200 21.35 3.88 -9.15
N ALA A 201 20.96 2.66 -8.77
CA ALA A 201 21.88 1.54 -8.61
C ALA A 201 22.12 0.74 -9.89
N ALA A 202 21.17 0.73 -10.82
CA ALA A 202 21.17 -0.05 -12.05
C ALA A 202 20.52 0.73 -13.22
N PRO A 203 21.14 1.82 -13.71
CA PRO A 203 20.55 2.73 -14.70
C PRO A 203 20.26 2.10 -16.07
N HIS A 204 20.70 0.86 -16.31
CA HIS A 204 20.36 0.06 -17.48
C HIS A 204 19.03 -0.69 -17.35
N CYS A 205 18.43 -0.71 -16.17
CA CYS A 205 17.11 -1.26 -15.92
C CYS A 205 16.04 -0.20 -16.14
N ILE A 206 14.86 -0.63 -16.56
CA ILE A 206 13.81 0.27 -17.04
C ILE A 206 12.52 -0.04 -16.32
N ALA A 207 11.82 1.01 -15.83
CA ALA A 207 10.46 0.92 -15.34
C ALA A 207 9.55 1.84 -16.15
N LEU A 208 8.43 1.30 -16.67
CA LEU A 208 7.44 2.06 -17.45
C LEU A 208 6.03 1.77 -16.94
N ASN A 209 5.35 2.83 -16.53
CA ASN A 209 3.90 2.85 -16.33
C ASN A 209 3.18 3.19 -17.64
N TYR A 210 1.88 2.98 -17.72
CA TYR A 210 1.07 3.16 -18.92
C TYR A 210 1.67 2.43 -20.14
N ALA A 211 2.17 1.23 -19.92
CA ALA A 211 2.78 0.38 -20.93
C ALA A 211 2.31 -1.06 -20.77
N GLU A 212 1.93 -1.70 -21.85
CA GLU A 212 1.39 -3.06 -21.88
C GLU A 212 2.24 -3.95 -22.79
N LEU A 213 2.67 -5.10 -22.25
CA LEU A 213 3.33 -6.14 -23.02
C LEU A 213 2.28 -7.06 -23.62
N GLN A 214 2.39 -7.33 -24.90
CA GLN A 214 1.51 -8.24 -25.65
C GLN A 214 2.34 -9.24 -26.42
N LYS A 215 1.79 -10.43 -26.68
CA LYS A 215 2.38 -11.48 -27.54
C LYS A 215 1.53 -11.68 -28.78
N SER A 216 2.18 -11.73 -29.94
CA SER A 216 1.55 -12.07 -31.23
C SER A 216 2.46 -13.05 -31.97
N GLY A 217 2.03 -14.30 -32.11
CA GLY A 217 2.90 -15.39 -32.53
C GLY A 217 4.09 -15.53 -31.55
N ASP A 218 5.31 -15.47 -32.04
CA ASP A 218 6.52 -15.55 -31.22
C ASP A 218 7.07 -14.18 -30.81
N ALA A 219 6.46 -13.08 -31.27
CA ALA A 219 6.91 -11.73 -31.01
C ALA A 219 6.26 -11.13 -29.76
N TYR A 220 7.06 -10.43 -28.94
CA TYR A 220 6.58 -9.62 -27.83
C TYR A 220 6.66 -8.15 -28.19
N THR A 221 5.56 -7.43 -28.04
CA THR A 221 5.43 -6.01 -28.35
C THR A 221 5.03 -5.24 -27.09
N LEU A 222 5.79 -4.20 -26.77
CA LEU A 222 5.47 -3.24 -25.72
C LEU A 222 4.75 -2.05 -26.35
N THR A 223 3.53 -1.77 -25.90
CA THR A 223 2.74 -0.64 -26.39
C THR A 223 2.54 0.40 -25.28
N CYS A 224 2.93 1.65 -25.56
CA CYS A 224 2.66 2.78 -24.67
C CYS A 224 1.20 3.22 -24.81
N GLN A 225 0.41 3.08 -23.75
CA GLN A 225 -1.02 3.42 -23.73
C GLN A 225 -1.30 4.92 -23.88
N ARG A 226 -0.29 5.78 -23.62
CA ARG A 226 -0.43 7.25 -23.70
C ARG A 226 -0.13 7.79 -25.12
N SER A 227 0.76 7.16 -25.87
CA SER A 227 1.19 7.63 -27.19
C SER A 227 0.84 6.70 -28.33
N GLY A 228 0.36 5.47 -28.04
CA GLY A 228 0.11 4.43 -29.04
C GLY A 228 1.39 3.86 -29.70
N LYS A 229 2.58 4.36 -29.35
CA LYS A 229 3.85 3.85 -29.89
C LYS A 229 4.16 2.48 -29.34
N SER A 230 4.75 1.63 -30.19
CA SER A 230 5.11 0.26 -29.85
C SER A 230 6.58 -0.02 -30.14
N TRP A 231 7.14 -0.98 -29.42
CA TRP A 231 8.51 -1.49 -29.54
C TRP A 231 8.53 -3.00 -29.42
N ASP A 232 9.31 -3.65 -30.27
CA ASP A 232 9.58 -5.07 -30.11
C ASP A 232 10.45 -5.29 -28.87
N ILE A 233 10.16 -6.34 -28.10
CA ILE A 233 10.89 -6.71 -26.88
C ILE A 233 11.34 -8.16 -27.01
N LYS A 234 12.58 -8.44 -26.57
CA LYS A 234 13.17 -9.78 -26.56
C LYS A 234 13.47 -10.23 -25.13
N PRO A 235 12.46 -10.78 -24.40
CA PRO A 235 12.68 -11.28 -23.05
C PRO A 235 13.36 -12.64 -23.08
N ARG A 236 14.29 -12.89 -22.14
CA ARG A 236 14.77 -14.26 -21.87
C ARG A 236 13.84 -14.98 -20.89
N THR A 237 13.23 -14.24 -19.94
CA THR A 237 12.23 -14.74 -19.00
C THR A 237 11.19 -13.66 -18.72
N ILE A 238 9.98 -14.08 -18.30
CA ILE A 238 8.89 -13.17 -17.90
C ILE A 238 8.45 -13.51 -16.49
N VAL A 239 8.20 -12.47 -15.66
CA VAL A 239 7.59 -12.61 -14.33
C VAL A 239 6.24 -11.93 -14.34
N HIS A 240 5.17 -12.68 -14.09
CA HIS A 240 3.82 -12.16 -13.92
C HIS A 240 3.56 -11.79 -12.45
N ALA A 241 3.46 -10.50 -12.15
CA ALA A 241 3.21 -9.95 -10.84
C ALA A 241 1.93 -9.08 -10.82
N THR A 242 0.93 -9.45 -11.62
CA THR A 242 -0.27 -8.66 -11.89
C THR A 242 -1.40 -8.85 -10.86
N GLY A 243 -1.10 -9.50 -9.73
CA GLY A 243 -2.04 -9.65 -8.62
C GLY A 243 -3.34 -10.35 -9.03
N ALA A 244 -4.48 -9.71 -8.81
CA ALA A 244 -5.79 -10.29 -9.16
C ALA A 244 -5.98 -10.52 -10.67
N TRP A 245 -5.22 -9.86 -11.52
CA TRP A 245 -5.26 -10.02 -12.98
C TRP A 245 -4.27 -11.05 -13.51
N LEU A 246 -3.72 -11.93 -12.65
CA LEU A 246 -2.69 -12.90 -13.02
C LEU A 246 -3.14 -13.81 -14.18
N ASP A 247 -4.30 -14.45 -14.05
CA ASP A 247 -4.80 -15.39 -15.07
C ASP A 247 -4.99 -14.71 -16.43
N LYS A 248 -5.46 -13.46 -16.45
CA LYS A 248 -5.59 -12.66 -17.66
C LYS A 248 -4.23 -12.30 -18.28
N SER A 249 -3.25 -11.94 -17.46
CA SER A 249 -1.89 -11.65 -17.91
C SER A 249 -1.23 -12.87 -18.53
N VAL A 250 -1.38 -14.03 -17.89
CA VAL A 250 -0.89 -15.31 -18.41
C VAL A 250 -1.58 -15.67 -19.73
N SER A 251 -2.91 -15.52 -19.80
CA SER A 251 -3.68 -15.77 -21.02
C SER A 251 -3.19 -14.96 -22.22
N ASN A 252 -2.79 -13.71 -21.97
CA ASN A 252 -2.30 -12.80 -23.02
C ASN A 252 -0.87 -13.12 -23.50
N LEU A 253 -0.02 -13.72 -22.66
CA LEU A 253 1.42 -13.89 -22.93
C LEU A 253 1.87 -15.35 -23.08
N ALA A 254 1.13 -16.31 -22.51
CA ALA A 254 1.46 -17.73 -22.53
C ALA A 254 0.34 -18.63 -23.06
N GLY A 255 -0.86 -18.08 -23.26
CA GLY A 255 -2.07 -18.83 -23.55
C GLY A 255 -2.90 -19.10 -22.29
N ALA A 256 -4.16 -19.51 -22.48
CA ALA A 256 -5.08 -19.71 -21.37
C ALA A 256 -4.55 -20.78 -20.39
N PRO A 257 -4.47 -20.49 -19.08
CA PRO A 257 -4.04 -21.48 -18.11
C PRO A 257 -5.09 -22.60 -17.99
N GLU A 258 -4.66 -23.84 -17.81
CA GLU A 258 -5.55 -25.00 -17.64
C GLU A 258 -6.51 -24.85 -16.44
N LYS A 259 -6.05 -24.18 -15.40
CA LYS A 259 -6.82 -23.90 -14.17
C LYS A 259 -6.56 -22.48 -13.69
N LYS A 260 -7.61 -21.80 -13.20
CA LYS A 260 -7.46 -20.52 -12.53
C LYS A 260 -6.46 -20.64 -11.36
N MET A 261 -5.51 -19.72 -11.29
CA MET A 261 -4.49 -19.66 -10.25
C MET A 261 -4.91 -18.76 -9.09
N VAL A 262 -5.72 -17.73 -9.38
CA VAL A 262 -6.10 -16.70 -8.41
C VAL A 262 -7.60 -16.60 -8.25
N ALA A 263 -8.04 -16.48 -6.99
CA ALA A 263 -9.39 -16.07 -6.61
C ALA A 263 -9.34 -14.70 -5.91
N GLY A 264 -10.24 -13.80 -6.28
CA GLY A 264 -10.27 -12.47 -5.72
C GLY A 264 -11.17 -12.35 -4.49
N THR A 265 -10.77 -11.55 -3.49
CA THR A 265 -11.71 -10.99 -2.51
C THR A 265 -11.57 -9.48 -2.44
N LYS A 266 -12.69 -8.78 -2.59
CA LYS A 266 -12.79 -7.33 -2.45
C LYS A 266 -12.77 -6.95 -0.98
N GLY A 267 -12.01 -5.91 -0.64
CA GLY A 267 -12.04 -5.29 0.67
C GLY A 267 -12.06 -3.78 0.55
N SER A 268 -12.96 -3.15 1.30
CA SER A 268 -13.18 -1.71 1.30
C SER A 268 -12.74 -1.09 2.62
N HIS A 269 -12.28 0.16 2.56
CA HIS A 269 -11.82 0.95 3.71
C HIS A 269 -12.37 2.37 3.61
N LEU A 270 -12.59 2.99 4.76
CA LEU A 270 -13.04 4.36 4.91
C LEU A 270 -11.97 5.21 5.58
N ILE A 271 -11.84 6.45 5.13
CA ILE A 271 -11.13 7.52 5.84
C ILE A 271 -12.17 8.47 6.39
N ILE A 272 -12.17 8.58 7.70
CA ILE A 272 -13.23 9.28 8.46
C ILE A 272 -12.63 10.51 9.13
N ASP A 273 -13.25 11.65 8.93
CA ASP A 273 -12.93 12.91 9.62
C ASP A 273 -13.84 13.05 10.84
N ASN A 274 -13.42 12.43 11.95
CA ASN A 274 -14.15 12.47 13.22
C ASN A 274 -13.17 12.62 14.38
N PRO A 275 -12.97 13.86 14.88
CA PRO A 275 -12.02 14.14 15.97
C PRO A 275 -12.35 13.41 17.28
N ALA A 276 -13.63 13.13 17.55
CA ALA A 276 -14.03 12.39 18.74
C ALA A 276 -13.56 10.93 18.67
N LEU A 277 -13.71 10.29 17.51
CA LEU A 277 -13.23 8.93 17.27
C LEU A 277 -11.70 8.87 17.30
N GLU A 278 -10.99 9.82 16.68
CA GLU A 278 -9.54 9.90 16.73
C GLU A 278 -9.02 10.01 18.18
N LYS A 279 -9.64 10.90 18.97
CA LYS A 279 -9.32 11.07 20.38
C LYS A 279 -9.60 9.79 21.19
N ALA A 280 -10.72 9.12 20.96
CA ALA A 280 -11.11 7.89 21.66
C ALA A 280 -10.14 6.74 21.43
N LEU A 281 -9.53 6.68 20.25
CA LEU A 281 -8.48 5.70 19.91
C LEU A 281 -7.17 5.93 20.70
N GLY A 282 -6.89 7.16 21.12
CA GLY A 282 -5.72 7.48 21.95
C GLY A 282 -4.39 7.04 21.33
N GLY A 283 -4.25 7.17 20.01
CA GLY A 283 -3.06 6.74 19.25
C GLY A 283 -2.95 5.23 19.03
N HIS A 284 -3.94 4.43 19.41
CA HIS A 284 -3.96 2.98 19.24
C HIS A 284 -4.86 2.56 18.06
N MET A 285 -4.57 1.42 17.48
CA MET A 285 -5.53 0.70 16.65
C MET A 285 -6.47 -0.10 17.55
N ALA A 286 -7.76 -0.03 17.32
CA ALA A 286 -8.70 -1.01 17.86
C ALA A 286 -8.87 -2.16 16.85
N TYR A 287 -8.61 -3.38 17.33
CA TYR A 287 -8.75 -4.63 16.59
C TYR A 287 -9.87 -5.43 17.22
N PHE A 288 -10.96 -5.66 16.51
CA PHE A 288 -12.15 -6.27 17.06
C PHE A 288 -12.88 -7.15 16.05
N GLU A 289 -13.73 -8.04 16.55
CA GLU A 289 -14.60 -8.88 15.74
C GLU A 289 -15.97 -8.23 15.59
N ASN A 290 -16.48 -8.21 14.37
CA ASN A 290 -17.84 -7.83 14.07
C ASN A 290 -18.83 -8.97 14.42
N ALA A 291 -20.12 -8.67 14.36
CA ALA A 291 -21.21 -9.63 14.65
C ALA A 291 -21.16 -10.90 13.77
N ASP A 292 -20.60 -10.82 12.57
CA ASP A 292 -20.42 -11.93 11.64
C ASP A 292 -19.10 -12.70 11.83
N GLY A 293 -18.29 -12.37 12.86
CA GLY A 293 -16.99 -12.98 13.16
C GLY A 293 -15.84 -12.51 12.28
N ARG A 294 -16.06 -11.51 11.43
CA ARG A 294 -14.98 -10.87 10.67
C ARG A 294 -14.24 -9.87 11.53
N VAL A 295 -12.94 -9.77 11.29
CA VAL A 295 -12.10 -8.80 11.97
C VAL A 295 -12.20 -7.45 11.29
N CYS A 296 -12.44 -6.43 12.09
CA CYS A 296 -12.39 -5.02 11.72
C CYS A 296 -11.25 -4.33 12.47
N VAL A 297 -10.72 -3.30 11.83
CA VAL A 297 -9.66 -2.44 12.38
C VAL A 297 -10.04 -0.98 12.24
N VAL A 298 -9.63 -0.19 13.21
CA VAL A 298 -9.78 1.27 13.16
C VAL A 298 -8.61 1.91 13.88
N PHE A 299 -7.95 2.89 13.24
CA PHE A 299 -6.78 3.57 13.84
C PHE A 299 -6.58 4.98 13.28
N PRO A 300 -5.88 5.86 14.04
CA PRO A 300 -5.53 7.20 13.58
C PRO A 300 -4.62 7.13 12.34
N TYR A 301 -4.96 7.88 11.31
CA TYR A 301 -4.25 7.91 10.05
C TYR A 301 -4.16 9.33 9.49
N GLN A 302 -2.99 9.95 9.52
CA GLN A 302 -2.71 11.28 8.95
C GLN A 302 -3.73 12.35 9.35
N GLY A 303 -4.05 12.48 10.66
CA GLY A 303 -5.03 13.43 11.18
C GLY A 303 -6.49 13.08 10.87
N LYS A 304 -6.75 11.86 10.46
CA LYS A 304 -8.05 11.24 10.24
C LYS A 304 -8.08 9.87 10.89
N VAL A 305 -9.14 9.12 10.65
CA VAL A 305 -9.28 7.74 11.10
C VAL A 305 -9.47 6.81 9.91
N LEU A 306 -8.63 5.77 9.82
CA LEU A 306 -8.81 4.69 8.85
C LEU A 306 -9.60 3.57 9.49
N ALA A 307 -10.66 3.11 8.82
CA ALA A 307 -11.51 1.99 9.26
C ALA A 307 -11.73 0.98 8.13
N GLY A 308 -11.79 -0.31 8.48
CA GLY A 308 -12.05 -1.42 7.54
C GLY A 308 -11.80 -2.79 8.19
N SER A 309 -11.98 -3.87 7.45
CA SER A 309 -12.33 -3.96 6.05
C SER A 309 -13.48 -4.94 5.82
N THR A 310 -14.11 -4.82 4.66
CA THR A 310 -14.99 -5.87 4.13
C THR A 310 -14.16 -7.02 3.54
N ASP A 311 -14.79 -8.16 3.23
CA ASP A 311 -14.16 -9.31 2.60
C ASP A 311 -15.20 -10.06 1.74
N ILE A 312 -15.35 -9.66 0.49
CA ILE A 312 -16.40 -10.11 -0.44
C ILE A 312 -15.74 -10.86 -1.60
N ARG A 313 -16.19 -12.07 -1.91
CA ARG A 313 -15.70 -12.80 -3.08
C ARG A 313 -16.03 -12.05 -4.36
N VAL A 314 -15.09 -12.07 -5.31
CA VAL A 314 -15.29 -11.59 -6.66
C VAL A 314 -14.92 -12.67 -7.66
N GLU A 315 -15.73 -12.82 -8.70
CA GLU A 315 -15.51 -13.87 -9.71
C GLU A 315 -14.41 -13.46 -10.71
N GLU A 316 -14.36 -12.17 -11.03
CA GLU A 316 -13.41 -11.62 -11.98
C GLU A 316 -12.71 -10.38 -11.41
N ALA A 317 -11.46 -10.21 -11.83
CA ALA A 317 -10.70 -9.02 -11.48
C ALA A 317 -11.18 -7.81 -12.27
N ALA A 318 -11.67 -6.81 -11.56
CA ALA A 318 -12.11 -5.53 -12.11
C ALA A 318 -11.65 -4.37 -11.23
N ARG A 319 -11.82 -3.15 -11.68
CA ARG A 319 -11.72 -1.99 -10.79
C ARG A 319 -12.95 -1.95 -9.89
N VAL A 320 -12.76 -1.81 -8.60
CA VAL A 320 -13.81 -1.89 -7.58
C VAL A 320 -13.88 -0.62 -6.75
N ARG A 321 -15.05 -0.37 -6.15
CA ARG A 321 -15.30 0.75 -5.24
C ARG A 321 -15.99 0.27 -3.98
N CYS A 322 -16.03 1.11 -2.95
CA CYS A 322 -16.81 0.90 -1.75
C CYS A 322 -18.30 1.14 -2.08
N GLU A 323 -19.13 0.10 -1.98
CA GLU A 323 -20.56 0.22 -2.20
C GLU A 323 -21.27 0.70 -0.91
N ALA A 324 -22.51 1.15 -1.04
CA ALA A 324 -23.27 1.74 0.08
C ALA A 324 -23.50 0.78 1.26
N ASP A 325 -23.69 -0.51 0.97
CA ASP A 325 -23.81 -1.57 1.96
C ASP A 325 -22.49 -1.83 2.71
N GLU A 326 -21.36 -1.75 2.03
CA GLU A 326 -20.03 -1.86 2.65
C GLU A 326 -19.71 -0.67 3.54
N LEU A 327 -20.08 0.54 3.11
CA LEU A 327 -19.95 1.75 3.91
C LEU A 327 -20.77 1.62 5.20
N SER A 328 -22.04 1.23 5.09
CA SER A 328 -22.92 1.00 6.24
C SER A 328 -22.36 -0.08 7.16
N TYR A 329 -21.91 -1.21 6.60
CA TYR A 329 -21.30 -2.31 7.37
C TYR A 329 -20.09 -1.84 8.19
N ILE A 330 -19.19 -1.03 7.62
CA ILE A 330 -18.03 -0.53 8.36
C ILE A 330 -18.46 0.43 9.46
N LEU A 331 -19.34 1.38 9.18
CA LEU A 331 -19.83 2.32 10.20
C LEU A 331 -20.57 1.61 11.34
N ASP A 332 -21.41 0.61 11.04
CA ASP A 332 -22.11 -0.18 12.04
C ASP A 332 -21.15 -1.00 12.90
N SER A 333 -20.08 -1.55 12.28
CA SER A 333 -19.01 -2.22 13.00
C SER A 333 -18.33 -1.31 14.03
N LEU A 334 -18.09 -0.05 13.68
CA LEU A 334 -17.50 0.92 14.60
C LEU A 334 -18.43 1.25 15.78
N ARG A 335 -19.75 1.33 15.56
CA ARG A 335 -20.74 1.57 16.61
C ARG A 335 -20.79 0.47 17.67
N LEU A 336 -20.41 -0.78 17.31
CA LEU A 336 -20.29 -1.87 18.28
C LEU A 336 -19.17 -1.62 19.31
N VAL A 337 -18.10 -0.94 18.89
CA VAL A 337 -16.92 -0.71 19.72
C VAL A 337 -16.91 0.65 20.37
N PHE A 338 -17.47 1.67 19.71
CA PHE A 338 -17.58 3.05 20.16
C PHE A 338 -19.05 3.52 20.11
N PRO A 339 -19.94 2.94 20.97
CA PRO A 339 -21.40 3.17 20.87
C PRO A 339 -21.83 4.61 21.18
N ASN A 340 -21.00 5.37 21.89
CA ASN A 340 -21.30 6.73 22.31
C ASN A 340 -20.75 7.80 21.35
N ILE A 341 -20.05 7.40 20.28
CA ILE A 341 -19.52 8.32 19.28
C ILE A 341 -20.46 8.33 18.06
N GLU A 342 -20.98 9.49 17.73
CA GLU A 342 -21.77 9.66 16.52
C GLU A 342 -20.87 9.57 15.30
N MET A 343 -21.25 8.71 14.36
CA MET A 343 -20.56 8.50 13.09
C MET A 343 -21.59 8.39 11.96
N ALA A 344 -21.37 9.17 10.91
CA ALA A 344 -22.26 9.23 9.76
C ALA A 344 -21.49 9.19 8.43
N ALA A 345 -22.19 8.90 7.34
CA ALA A 345 -21.60 8.88 6.00
C ALA A 345 -20.95 10.21 5.60
N LYS A 346 -21.47 11.35 6.11
CA LYS A 346 -20.90 12.69 5.87
C LYS A 346 -19.50 12.88 6.45
N ASP A 347 -19.12 12.08 7.47
CA ASP A 347 -17.80 12.14 8.09
C ASP A 347 -16.75 11.39 7.25
N VAL A 348 -17.19 10.62 6.24
CA VAL A 348 -16.29 9.89 5.34
C VAL A 348 -15.76 10.83 4.27
N VAL A 349 -14.46 11.13 4.33
CA VAL A 349 -13.80 12.05 3.38
C VAL A 349 -13.23 11.35 2.17
N PHE A 350 -13.00 10.03 2.27
CA PHE A 350 -12.46 9.20 1.21
C PHE A 350 -12.77 7.72 1.48
N SER A 351 -13.06 6.96 0.47
CA SER A 351 -13.15 5.50 0.55
C SER A 351 -12.31 4.86 -0.54
N TYR A 352 -11.85 3.63 -0.31
CA TYR A 352 -11.13 2.90 -1.33
C TYR A 352 -11.33 1.40 -1.19
N SER A 353 -11.21 0.70 -2.31
CA SER A 353 -11.39 -0.75 -2.38
C SER A 353 -10.30 -1.40 -3.22
N GLY A 354 -9.97 -2.64 -2.89
CA GLY A 354 -9.02 -3.43 -3.66
C GLY A 354 -9.38 -4.91 -3.67
N ILE A 355 -8.94 -5.62 -4.71
CA ILE A 355 -9.12 -7.05 -4.84
C ILE A 355 -7.83 -7.74 -4.38
N ARG A 356 -7.92 -8.51 -3.27
CA ARG A 356 -6.81 -9.32 -2.76
C ARG A 356 -6.59 -10.50 -3.69
N PRO A 357 -5.38 -10.73 -4.20
CA PRO A 357 -5.06 -11.86 -5.08
C PRO A 357 -4.83 -13.13 -4.24
N LEU A 358 -5.89 -13.81 -3.83
CA LEU A 358 -5.76 -15.02 -3.05
C LEU A 358 -5.56 -16.23 -3.95
N PRO A 359 -4.82 -17.27 -3.52
CA PRO A 359 -4.80 -18.54 -4.22
C PRO A 359 -6.21 -19.11 -4.38
N GLN A 360 -6.46 -19.80 -5.50
CA GLN A 360 -7.73 -20.47 -5.73
C GLN A 360 -8.05 -21.43 -4.56
N SER A 361 -9.26 -21.36 -4.03
CA SER A 361 -9.67 -22.13 -2.85
C SER A 361 -11.15 -22.48 -2.89
N THR A 362 -11.47 -23.68 -2.38
CA THR A 362 -12.84 -24.17 -2.18
C THR A 362 -13.44 -23.78 -0.82
N GLN A 363 -12.67 -23.09 0.04
CA GLN A 363 -13.12 -22.66 1.36
C GLN A 363 -14.29 -21.68 1.25
N GLU A 364 -15.42 -21.96 1.89
CA GLU A 364 -16.60 -21.07 1.89
C GLU A 364 -16.32 -19.75 2.63
N PHE A 365 -15.69 -19.80 3.80
CA PHE A 365 -15.34 -18.63 4.59
C PHE A 365 -14.01 -18.03 4.11
N THR A 366 -14.06 -16.86 3.51
CA THR A 366 -12.90 -16.17 2.90
C THR A 366 -11.76 -15.94 3.89
N GLY A 367 -12.07 -15.77 5.16
CA GLY A 367 -11.09 -15.61 6.22
C GLY A 367 -10.18 -16.81 6.48
N ARG A 368 -10.51 -17.99 5.94
CA ARG A 368 -9.70 -19.22 6.06
C ARG A 368 -8.82 -19.48 4.84
N ILE A 369 -8.99 -18.71 3.78
CA ILE A 369 -8.11 -18.83 2.60
C ILE A 369 -6.71 -18.41 3.01
N SER A 370 -5.71 -19.24 2.73
CA SER A 370 -4.32 -18.94 3.03
C SER A 370 -3.90 -17.60 2.42
N ARG A 371 -3.16 -16.82 3.19
CA ARG A 371 -2.53 -15.57 2.76
C ARG A 371 -1.05 -15.78 2.37
N GLY A 372 -0.66 -17.04 2.21
CA GLY A 372 0.65 -17.41 1.70
C GLY A 372 0.86 -16.96 0.25
N HIS A 373 2.04 -17.20 -0.24
CA HIS A 373 2.42 -16.89 -1.61
C HIS A 373 3.19 -18.08 -2.22
N ASP A 374 3.14 -18.18 -3.54
CA ASP A 374 3.79 -19.23 -4.30
C ASP A 374 4.19 -18.71 -5.69
N VAL A 375 5.22 -19.29 -6.30
CA VAL A 375 5.64 -19.00 -7.66
C VAL A 375 5.46 -20.26 -8.52
N LYS A 376 4.57 -20.17 -9.51
CA LYS A 376 4.37 -21.24 -10.49
C LYS A 376 5.16 -20.96 -11.75
N VAL A 377 5.78 -21.98 -12.31
CA VAL A 377 6.57 -21.88 -13.54
C VAL A 377 5.77 -22.44 -14.70
N LEU A 378 5.70 -21.68 -15.79
CA LEU A 378 5.18 -22.12 -17.07
C LEU A 378 6.37 -22.29 -18.03
N SER A 379 6.58 -23.53 -18.46
CA SER A 379 7.63 -23.88 -19.41
C SER A 379 7.28 -23.43 -20.82
N GLY A 380 8.27 -23.08 -21.63
CA GLY A 380 8.12 -22.65 -23.02
C GLY A 380 9.44 -22.10 -23.54
N ASP A 381 9.45 -21.58 -24.77
CA ASP A 381 10.64 -20.94 -25.37
C ASP A 381 11.13 -19.74 -24.55
N VAL A 382 10.20 -19.03 -23.91
CA VAL A 382 10.47 -18.03 -22.90
C VAL A 382 9.82 -18.51 -21.60
N PRO A 383 10.60 -18.98 -20.60
CA PRO A 383 10.08 -19.40 -19.31
C PRO A 383 9.37 -18.26 -18.59
N GLN A 384 8.20 -18.55 -17.97
CA GLN A 384 7.38 -17.55 -17.31
C GLN A 384 7.11 -17.94 -15.86
N PHE A 385 7.24 -17.00 -14.95
CA PHE A 385 7.11 -17.16 -13.50
C PHE A 385 5.86 -16.41 -13.03
N CYS A 386 4.90 -17.13 -12.45
CA CYS A 386 3.61 -16.61 -12.04
C CYS A 386 3.55 -16.43 -10.52
N MET A 387 3.50 -15.20 -10.04
CA MET A 387 3.41 -14.88 -8.62
C MET A 387 1.97 -15.00 -8.14
N VAL A 388 1.65 -16.04 -7.40
CA VAL A 388 0.31 -16.35 -6.87
C VAL A 388 0.18 -15.90 -5.42
N GLY A 389 -0.82 -15.10 -5.08
CA GLY A 389 -1.05 -14.62 -3.72
C GLY A 389 -0.17 -13.43 -3.33
N GLY A 390 0.31 -13.46 -2.08
CA GLY A 390 1.15 -12.40 -1.53
C GLY A 390 0.40 -11.30 -0.80
N LYS A 391 1.12 -10.55 0.02
CA LYS A 391 0.62 -9.44 0.84
C LYS A 391 1.70 -8.37 1.02
N TRP A 392 1.26 -7.15 1.37
CA TRP A 392 2.16 -6.03 1.60
C TRP A 392 3.32 -6.34 2.56
N THR A 393 3.03 -7.00 3.68
CA THR A 393 4.05 -7.29 4.69
C THR A 393 5.22 -8.11 4.15
N THR A 394 4.95 -9.10 3.29
CA THR A 394 5.93 -10.09 2.84
C THR A 394 6.39 -9.90 1.40
N PHE A 395 6.14 -8.73 0.81
CA PHE A 395 6.49 -8.47 -0.60
C PHE A 395 7.96 -8.73 -0.91
N ARG A 396 8.87 -8.38 0.03
CA ARG A 396 10.31 -8.58 -0.15
C ARG A 396 10.68 -10.07 -0.20
N ALA A 397 10.18 -10.87 0.76
CA ALA A 397 10.43 -12.31 0.79
C ALA A 397 9.85 -13.00 -0.44
N PHE A 398 8.66 -12.60 -0.88
CA PHE A 398 8.05 -13.13 -2.11
C PHE A 398 8.83 -12.73 -3.37
N ALA A 399 9.36 -11.51 -3.42
CA ALA A 399 10.23 -11.07 -4.49
C ALA A 399 11.56 -11.85 -4.51
N GLU A 400 12.16 -12.10 -3.34
CA GLU A 400 13.38 -12.92 -3.18
C GLU A 400 13.15 -14.34 -3.71
N GLN A 401 12.03 -14.99 -3.34
CA GLN A 401 11.67 -16.31 -3.84
C GLN A 401 11.56 -16.33 -5.37
N ALA A 402 10.81 -15.39 -5.95
CA ALA A 402 10.66 -15.31 -7.41
C ALA A 402 11.99 -15.02 -8.09
N ALA A 403 12.81 -14.12 -7.54
CA ALA A 403 14.13 -13.79 -8.07
C ALA A 403 15.09 -14.96 -8.01
N ASP A 404 15.09 -15.76 -6.94
CA ASP A 404 15.93 -16.97 -6.83
C ASP A 404 15.59 -18.00 -7.93
N MET A 405 14.31 -18.21 -8.20
CA MET A 405 13.87 -19.12 -9.27
C MET A 405 14.28 -18.60 -10.67
N VAL A 406 14.14 -17.29 -10.91
CA VAL A 406 14.62 -16.67 -12.17
C VAL A 406 16.13 -16.76 -12.31
N LEU A 407 16.89 -16.52 -11.24
CA LEU A 407 18.34 -16.63 -11.25
C LEU A 407 18.79 -18.08 -11.55
N GLN A 408 18.10 -19.06 -10.95
CA GLN A 408 18.36 -20.48 -11.22
C GLN A 408 18.12 -20.82 -12.70
N GLU A 409 17.00 -20.37 -13.28
CA GLU A 409 16.66 -20.56 -14.70
C GLU A 409 17.72 -19.95 -15.62
N LEU A 410 18.21 -18.76 -15.28
CA LEU A 410 19.24 -18.06 -16.06
C LEU A 410 20.67 -18.55 -15.80
N GLY A 411 20.87 -19.50 -14.87
CA GLY A 411 22.20 -20.00 -14.47
C GLY A 411 23.06 -18.92 -13.80
N LYS A 412 22.44 -17.97 -13.06
CA LYS A 412 23.14 -16.87 -12.41
C LYS A 412 23.13 -17.01 -10.87
N PRO A 413 24.24 -16.79 -10.18
CA PRO A 413 24.27 -16.79 -8.72
C PRO A 413 23.65 -15.51 -8.15
N ARG A 414 23.05 -15.58 -6.96
CA ARG A 414 22.64 -14.42 -6.18
C ARG A 414 23.86 -13.64 -5.71
N ARG A 415 23.88 -12.33 -5.92
CA ARG A 415 25.00 -11.43 -5.57
C ARG A 415 24.71 -10.57 -4.34
N ARG A 416 23.45 -10.22 -4.10
CA ARG A 416 23.03 -9.33 -3.01
C ARG A 416 21.81 -9.87 -2.28
N ASP A 417 21.80 -9.73 -0.96
CA ASP A 417 20.63 -9.92 -0.08
C ASP A 417 19.89 -8.59 0.05
N THR A 418 18.57 -8.65 0.02
CA THR A 418 17.70 -7.47 0.15
C THR A 418 17.11 -7.29 1.56
N ARG A 419 17.35 -8.22 2.51
CA ARG A 419 16.74 -8.21 3.86
C ARG A 419 17.10 -6.99 4.70
N GLY A 420 18.36 -6.58 4.68
CA GLY A 420 18.86 -5.43 5.43
C GLY A 420 19.01 -4.17 4.59
N LEU A 421 18.45 -4.16 3.38
CA LEU A 421 18.65 -3.07 2.44
C LEU A 421 17.60 -1.98 2.62
N ALA A 422 18.02 -0.84 3.14
CA ALA A 422 17.17 0.33 3.31
C ALA A 422 16.53 0.77 1.98
N ILE A 423 15.33 1.33 2.06
CA ILE A 423 14.52 1.77 0.91
C ILE A 423 14.44 3.30 0.94
N GLY A 424 14.80 3.92 -0.18
CA GLY A 424 14.64 5.36 -0.39
C GLY A 424 15.15 6.21 0.76
N GLY A 425 14.26 7.02 1.32
CA GLY A 425 14.53 7.88 2.49
C GLY A 425 14.85 7.16 3.80
N GLY A 426 14.80 5.82 3.82
CA GLY A 426 15.31 5.01 4.94
C GLY A 426 16.83 4.89 4.95
N LYS A 427 17.51 5.18 3.83
CA LYS A 427 18.99 5.16 3.74
C LYS A 427 19.57 6.27 4.61
N GLY A 428 20.35 5.90 5.64
CA GLY A 428 20.94 6.88 6.55
C GLY A 428 19.92 7.68 7.37
N TYR A 429 18.72 7.16 7.54
CA TYR A 429 17.70 7.82 8.38
C TYR A 429 18.18 7.90 9.84
N PRO A 430 18.13 9.07 10.48
CA PRO A 430 18.68 9.24 11.82
C PRO A 430 17.83 8.54 12.89
N GLU A 431 18.47 8.04 13.94
CA GLU A 431 17.77 7.48 15.11
C GLU A 431 16.85 8.50 15.80
N ARG A 432 17.21 9.78 15.72
CA ARG A 432 16.41 10.91 16.22
C ARG A 432 16.01 11.80 15.07
N PRO A 433 14.80 11.62 14.52
CA PRO A 433 14.30 12.39 13.37
C PRO A 433 14.25 13.91 13.63
N GLU A 434 14.16 14.32 14.90
CA GLU A 434 14.12 15.73 15.32
C GLU A 434 15.37 16.48 14.86
N VAL A 435 16.52 15.80 14.78
CA VAL A 435 17.78 16.41 14.30
C VAL A 435 17.63 16.81 12.82
N LEU A 436 17.01 15.96 12.01
CA LEU A 436 16.76 16.24 10.60
C LEU A 436 15.72 17.37 10.41
N LEU A 437 14.67 17.38 11.23
CA LEU A 437 13.67 18.44 11.24
C LEU A 437 14.28 19.81 11.53
N GLN A 438 15.09 19.89 12.60
CA GLN A 438 15.78 21.13 12.98
C GLN A 438 16.77 21.60 11.91
N ALA A 439 17.54 20.69 11.33
CA ALA A 439 18.48 21.00 10.25
C ALA A 439 17.78 21.59 9.02
N LEU A 440 16.62 21.02 8.63
CA LEU A 440 15.82 21.54 7.51
C LEU A 440 15.28 22.94 7.78
N GLN A 441 14.71 23.17 8.97
CA GLN A 441 14.18 24.47 9.35
C GLN A 441 15.27 25.55 9.34
N GLN A 442 16.43 25.25 9.95
CA GLN A 442 17.54 26.22 10.02
C GLN A 442 18.18 26.49 8.66
N ARG A 443 18.33 25.46 7.82
CA ARG A 443 19.02 25.60 6.54
C ARG A 443 18.18 26.29 5.47
N PHE A 444 16.87 26.07 5.45
CA PHE A 444 15.98 26.52 4.37
C PHE A 444 14.96 27.58 4.82
N ASP A 445 14.95 27.95 6.09
CA ASP A 445 13.99 28.90 6.68
C ASP A 445 12.52 28.49 6.41
N ILE A 446 12.21 27.20 6.59
CA ILE A 446 10.88 26.63 6.41
C ILE A 446 10.18 26.37 7.74
N SER A 447 8.85 26.34 7.71
CA SER A 447 8.03 26.05 8.89
C SER A 447 8.27 24.64 9.43
N ALA A 448 7.95 24.42 10.73
CA ALA A 448 8.01 23.12 11.35
C ALA A 448 7.10 22.09 10.64
N ASP A 449 5.91 22.53 10.22
CA ASP A 449 4.95 21.66 9.50
C ASP A 449 5.49 21.24 8.12
N ARG A 450 6.14 22.17 7.39
CA ARG A 450 6.78 21.86 6.12
C ARG A 450 7.95 20.89 6.30
N ALA A 451 8.80 21.10 7.30
CA ALA A 451 9.89 20.18 7.63
C ALA A 451 9.36 18.80 8.02
N GLN A 452 8.30 18.73 8.85
CA GLN A 452 7.66 17.49 9.24
C GLN A 452 7.07 16.75 8.03
N HIS A 453 6.42 17.46 7.11
CA HIS A 453 5.93 16.90 5.86
C HIS A 453 7.05 16.26 5.06
N LEU A 454 8.13 17.00 4.79
CA LEU A 454 9.27 16.51 4.00
C LEU A 454 9.91 15.26 4.63
N VAL A 455 10.16 15.28 5.95
CA VAL A 455 10.77 14.13 6.63
C VAL A 455 9.83 12.92 6.64
N SER A 456 8.53 13.11 6.82
CA SER A 456 7.57 12.01 6.82
C SER A 456 7.35 11.39 5.43
N HIS A 457 7.54 12.17 4.34
CA HIS A 457 7.37 11.71 2.96
C HIS A 457 8.66 11.16 2.34
N TYR A 458 9.81 11.77 2.63
CA TYR A 458 11.07 11.52 1.93
C TYR A 458 12.21 11.06 2.84
N GLY A 459 11.98 11.00 4.16
CA GLY A 459 12.98 10.55 5.12
C GLY A 459 14.28 11.35 5.02
N SER A 460 15.41 10.65 4.91
CA SER A 460 16.73 11.28 4.75
C SER A 460 16.89 12.06 3.44
N ALA A 461 16.09 11.74 2.41
CA ALA A 461 16.09 12.47 1.14
C ALA A 461 15.39 13.85 1.23
N ALA A 462 14.75 14.19 2.35
CA ALA A 462 14.05 15.45 2.56
C ALA A 462 14.91 16.69 2.25
N THR A 463 16.21 16.64 2.59
CA THR A 463 17.15 17.73 2.30
C THR A 463 17.32 17.96 0.80
N SER A 464 17.59 16.93 0.03
CA SER A 464 17.77 17.03 -1.42
C SER A 464 16.46 17.42 -2.14
N VAL A 465 15.31 17.00 -1.61
CA VAL A 465 14.00 17.41 -2.11
C VAL A 465 13.80 18.91 -1.91
N GLN A 466 14.09 19.43 -0.70
CA GLN A 466 13.96 20.86 -0.41
C GLN A 466 14.96 21.71 -1.19
N GLU A 467 16.19 21.24 -1.39
CA GLU A 467 17.17 21.89 -2.29
C GLU A 467 16.62 22.03 -3.70
N ALA A 468 16.07 20.97 -4.27
CA ALA A 468 15.43 21.00 -5.57
C ALA A 468 14.24 21.97 -5.60
N CYS A 469 13.38 21.98 -4.58
CA CYS A 469 12.26 22.91 -4.48
C CYS A 469 12.72 24.38 -4.49
N THR A 470 13.77 24.68 -3.75
CA THR A 470 14.33 26.03 -3.70
C THR A 470 14.89 26.49 -5.06
N SER A 471 15.50 25.58 -5.81
CA SER A 471 16.08 25.87 -7.15
C SER A 471 15.04 26.16 -8.23
N PHE A 472 13.78 25.74 -8.05
CA PHE A 472 12.67 26.03 -8.98
C PHE A 472 12.03 27.43 -8.82
N GLY A 473 12.70 28.36 -8.18
CA GLY A 473 12.24 29.76 -8.04
C GLY A 473 11.40 30.02 -6.80
N GLY A 474 11.48 29.15 -5.80
CA GLY A 474 10.84 29.28 -4.49
C GLY A 474 9.88 28.17 -4.15
N ASP A 475 9.80 27.85 -2.86
CA ASP A 475 8.96 26.77 -2.32
C ASP A 475 7.54 27.30 -1.98
N VAL A 476 6.79 27.72 -3.01
CA VAL A 476 5.45 28.29 -2.84
C VAL A 476 4.44 27.20 -2.54
N SER A 477 3.76 27.28 -1.38
CA SER A 477 2.69 26.35 -1.01
C SER A 477 1.57 26.32 -2.06
N LEU A 478 0.92 25.17 -2.22
CA LEU A 478 -0.28 25.02 -3.07
C LEU A 478 -1.50 25.75 -2.50
N GLY A 479 -1.49 26.12 -1.23
CA GLY A 479 -2.57 26.82 -0.55
C GLY A 479 -2.49 26.66 0.97
N GLU A 480 -3.28 27.43 1.72
CA GLU A 480 -3.28 27.40 3.17
C GLU A 480 -3.67 26.01 3.72
N GLY A 481 -2.89 25.51 4.67
CA GLY A 481 -3.07 24.17 5.25
C GLY A 481 -2.63 23.01 4.36
N VAL A 482 -2.11 23.29 3.15
CA VAL A 482 -1.54 22.29 2.26
C VAL A 482 -0.02 22.31 2.39
N GLN A 483 0.56 21.20 2.80
CA GLN A 483 2.00 21.10 3.05
C GLN A 483 2.83 20.88 1.77
N TYR A 484 2.19 20.56 0.66
CA TYR A 484 2.85 20.44 -0.64
C TYR A 484 3.09 21.81 -1.28
N SER A 485 4.18 21.95 -2.01
CA SER A 485 4.49 23.15 -2.78
C SER A 485 4.40 22.90 -4.29
N LYS A 486 4.31 23.98 -5.08
CA LYS A 486 4.33 23.89 -6.55
C LYS A 486 5.65 23.28 -7.05
N ALA A 487 6.77 23.64 -6.45
CA ALA A 487 8.09 23.09 -6.78
C ALA A 487 8.18 21.60 -6.49
N GLU A 488 7.61 21.14 -5.36
CA GLU A 488 7.53 19.73 -5.03
C GLU A 488 6.70 18.95 -6.07
N ILE A 489 5.53 19.48 -6.48
CA ILE A 489 4.70 18.84 -7.53
C ILE A 489 5.45 18.78 -8.87
N ARG A 490 6.18 19.83 -9.26
CA ARG A 490 7.04 19.81 -10.46
C ARG A 490 8.05 18.67 -10.40
N ARG A 491 8.76 18.55 -9.28
CA ARG A 491 9.72 17.47 -9.06
C ARG A 491 9.06 16.09 -9.19
N LEU A 492 7.89 15.89 -8.59
CA LEU A 492 7.14 14.63 -8.71
C LEU A 492 6.80 14.31 -10.18
N ILE A 493 6.44 15.34 -10.99
CA ILE A 493 6.12 15.17 -12.40
C ILE A 493 7.36 14.78 -13.21
N THR A 494 8.50 15.43 -12.97
CA THR A 494 9.73 15.21 -13.74
C THR A 494 10.37 13.87 -13.40
N ASP A 495 10.45 13.50 -12.10
CA ASP A 495 11.27 12.41 -11.61
C ASP A 495 10.50 11.12 -11.42
N GLU A 496 9.16 11.16 -11.21
CA GLU A 496 8.39 10.02 -10.73
C GLU A 496 7.34 9.49 -11.72
N HIS A 497 7.64 9.58 -13.01
CA HIS A 497 6.82 8.97 -14.07
C HIS A 497 5.36 9.45 -14.12
N VAL A 498 5.04 10.62 -13.61
CA VAL A 498 3.68 11.19 -13.64
C VAL A 498 3.23 11.44 -15.08
N GLN A 499 2.02 11.03 -15.40
CA GLN A 499 1.37 11.20 -16.71
C GLN A 499 -0.02 11.84 -16.59
N THR A 500 -0.65 11.77 -15.42
CA THR A 500 -2.02 12.23 -15.19
C THR A 500 -2.16 12.98 -13.86
N LEU A 501 -3.24 13.77 -13.73
CA LEU A 501 -3.61 14.38 -12.45
C LEU A 501 -3.91 13.33 -11.36
N ALA A 502 -4.46 12.18 -11.76
CA ALA A 502 -4.74 11.08 -10.84
C ALA A 502 -3.45 10.49 -10.23
N ASP A 503 -2.34 10.48 -10.97
CA ASP A 503 -1.04 10.04 -10.44
C ASP A 503 -0.60 10.96 -9.29
N ILE A 504 -0.76 12.27 -9.45
CA ILE A 504 -0.41 13.26 -8.43
C ILE A 504 -1.34 13.11 -7.23
N ALA A 505 -2.66 13.22 -7.44
CA ALA A 505 -3.63 13.33 -6.37
C ALA A 505 -3.78 12.05 -5.53
N LEU A 506 -3.65 10.87 -6.16
CA LEU A 506 -3.94 9.58 -5.55
C LEU A 506 -2.71 8.79 -5.12
N ARG A 507 -1.52 9.01 -5.74
CA ARG A 507 -0.36 8.13 -5.55
C ARG A 507 0.96 8.84 -5.26
N ARG A 508 1.15 10.09 -5.69
CA ARG A 508 2.36 10.87 -5.37
C ARG A 508 2.19 11.73 -4.13
N THR A 509 0.92 12.07 -3.82
CA THR A 509 0.56 12.89 -2.66
C THR A 509 -0.51 12.21 -1.82
N SER A 510 -0.74 12.71 -0.61
CA SER A 510 -1.86 12.31 0.25
C SER A 510 -3.09 13.22 0.12
N LEU A 511 -3.11 14.14 -0.86
CA LEU A 511 -4.16 15.17 -0.99
C LEU A 511 -5.57 14.58 -1.10
N ALA A 512 -5.75 13.53 -1.89
CA ALA A 512 -7.05 12.90 -2.04
C ALA A 512 -7.45 12.12 -0.79
N ILE A 513 -6.58 11.24 -0.29
CA ILE A 513 -6.91 10.34 0.81
C ILE A 513 -7.14 11.09 2.14
N THR A 514 -6.49 12.22 2.36
CA THR A 514 -6.71 13.06 3.55
C THR A 514 -7.90 14.02 3.43
N GLY A 515 -8.59 14.01 2.28
CA GLY A 515 -9.72 14.90 2.03
C GLY A 515 -9.34 16.35 1.71
N GLN A 516 -8.08 16.64 1.43
CA GLN A 516 -7.60 18.00 1.09
C GLN A 516 -7.90 18.39 -0.37
N ILE A 517 -8.12 17.41 -1.24
CA ILE A 517 -8.42 17.67 -2.65
C ILE A 517 -9.73 18.47 -2.81
N SER A 518 -9.71 19.54 -3.60
CA SER A 518 -10.82 20.44 -3.89
C SER A 518 -10.80 20.84 -5.36
N LEU A 519 -11.87 21.44 -5.92
CA LEU A 519 -11.85 21.93 -7.30
C LEU A 519 -10.76 23.00 -7.51
N GLY A 520 -10.58 23.90 -6.53
CA GLY A 520 -9.53 24.92 -6.62
C GLY A 520 -8.13 24.31 -6.64
N LEU A 521 -7.88 23.30 -5.82
CA LEU A 521 -6.60 22.59 -5.82
C LEU A 521 -6.37 21.79 -7.10
N ILE A 522 -7.41 21.18 -7.66
CA ILE A 522 -7.34 20.48 -8.97
C ILE A 522 -6.93 21.47 -10.07
N GLU A 523 -7.43 22.71 -10.08
CA GLU A 523 -7.01 23.73 -11.04
C GLU A 523 -5.50 24.05 -10.91
N VAL A 524 -5.01 24.24 -9.69
CA VAL A 524 -3.58 24.51 -9.45
C VAL A 524 -2.71 23.35 -9.91
N LEU A 525 -3.09 22.10 -9.57
CA LEU A 525 -2.36 20.91 -10.01
C LEU A 525 -2.39 20.72 -11.52
N ALA A 526 -3.54 21.03 -12.17
CA ALA A 526 -3.68 20.96 -13.61
C ALA A 526 -2.80 21.99 -14.33
N GLN A 527 -2.68 23.18 -13.78
CA GLN A 527 -1.76 24.19 -14.30
C GLN A 527 -0.32 23.69 -14.26
N VAL A 528 0.15 23.22 -13.09
CA VAL A 528 1.52 22.72 -12.93
C VAL A 528 1.79 21.53 -13.88
N LEU A 529 0.85 20.57 -13.96
CA LEU A 529 0.97 19.42 -14.87
C LEU A 529 1.05 19.86 -16.33
N SER A 530 0.25 20.87 -16.72
CA SER A 530 0.21 21.37 -18.10
C SER A 530 1.51 22.08 -18.48
N GLU A 531 2.09 22.86 -17.57
CA GLU A 531 3.37 23.51 -17.76
C GLU A 531 4.48 22.46 -17.98
N GLU A 532 4.57 21.44 -17.14
CA GLU A 532 5.64 20.42 -17.18
C GLU A 532 5.51 19.43 -18.35
N LEU A 533 4.28 19.07 -18.72
CA LEU A 533 4.05 18.09 -19.79
C LEU A 533 3.68 18.72 -21.14
N ALA A 534 3.65 20.06 -21.23
CA ALA A 534 3.23 20.84 -22.39
C ALA A 534 1.84 20.40 -22.91
N LEU A 535 0.85 20.33 -22.00
CA LEU A 535 -0.51 19.93 -22.36
C LEU A 535 -1.26 21.10 -23.02
N SER A 536 -2.08 20.82 -24.03
CA SER A 536 -3.03 21.78 -24.57
C SER A 536 -4.17 22.05 -23.56
N ALA A 537 -4.88 23.17 -23.71
CA ALA A 537 -6.03 23.51 -22.88
C ALA A 537 -7.10 22.40 -22.88
N ALA A 538 -7.36 21.76 -24.02
CA ALA A 538 -8.28 20.65 -24.15
C ALA A 538 -7.80 19.41 -23.36
N GLN A 539 -6.51 19.09 -23.41
CA GLN A 539 -5.92 18.00 -22.63
C GLN A 539 -5.96 18.28 -21.13
N ALA A 540 -5.66 19.51 -20.70
CA ALA A 540 -5.76 19.92 -19.31
C ALA A 540 -7.19 19.79 -18.78
N THR A 541 -8.19 20.21 -19.55
CA THR A 541 -9.60 20.06 -19.20
C THR A 541 -9.99 18.59 -19.10
N ALA A 542 -9.58 17.75 -20.05
CA ALA A 542 -9.85 16.30 -20.00
C ALA A 542 -9.23 15.64 -18.77
N GLN A 543 -8.02 16.02 -18.37
CA GLN A 543 -7.37 15.53 -17.15
C GLN A 543 -8.16 15.88 -15.87
N LYS A 544 -8.69 17.10 -15.78
CA LYS A 544 -9.53 17.53 -14.65
C LYS A 544 -10.81 16.72 -14.60
N THR A 545 -11.52 16.60 -15.71
CA THR A 545 -12.76 15.81 -15.80
C THR A 545 -12.51 14.36 -15.40
N GLN A 546 -11.47 13.70 -15.93
CA GLN A 546 -11.10 12.34 -15.60
C GLN A 546 -10.80 12.15 -14.11
N LEU A 547 -10.06 13.08 -13.48
CA LEU A 547 -9.79 12.99 -12.05
C LEU A 547 -11.07 13.13 -11.22
N ILE A 548 -11.96 14.08 -11.56
CA ILE A 548 -13.22 14.29 -10.84
C ILE A 548 -14.14 13.06 -10.96
N GLU A 549 -14.26 12.49 -12.15
CA GLU A 549 -15.01 11.25 -12.40
C GLU A 549 -14.39 10.08 -11.61
N GLU A 550 -13.08 9.91 -11.66
CA GLU A 550 -12.37 8.86 -10.92
C GLU A 550 -12.57 8.97 -9.40
N LEU A 551 -12.50 10.18 -8.85
CA LEU A 551 -12.76 10.45 -7.42
C LEU A 551 -14.19 10.11 -7.03
N SER A 552 -15.17 10.46 -7.87
CA SER A 552 -16.58 10.16 -7.65
C SER A 552 -16.88 8.67 -7.75
N ASP A 553 -16.43 8.03 -8.82
CA ASP A 553 -16.80 6.66 -9.14
C ASP A 553 -16.14 5.62 -8.22
N PHE A 554 -14.89 5.87 -7.79
CA PHE A 554 -14.11 4.85 -7.09
C PHE A 554 -13.72 5.21 -5.66
N TYR A 555 -13.81 6.49 -5.29
CA TYR A 555 -13.32 6.95 -3.98
C TYR A 555 -14.39 7.66 -3.13
N GLY A 556 -15.62 7.75 -3.61
CA GLY A 556 -16.76 8.35 -2.89
C GLY A 556 -16.62 9.86 -2.68
N VAL A 557 -15.74 10.55 -3.45
CA VAL A 557 -15.52 11.99 -3.37
C VAL A 557 -16.32 12.68 -4.48
N THR A 558 -17.54 13.12 -4.16
CA THR A 558 -18.45 13.71 -5.14
C THR A 558 -18.03 15.13 -5.58
N SER A 559 -18.50 15.58 -6.74
CA SER A 559 -18.31 16.94 -7.21
C SER A 559 -18.82 17.99 -6.21
N GLN A 560 -19.90 17.69 -5.48
CA GLN A 560 -20.42 18.55 -4.43
C GLN A 560 -19.40 18.69 -3.27
N MET A 561 -18.84 17.59 -2.79
CA MET A 561 -17.79 17.61 -1.76
C MET A 561 -16.58 18.42 -2.19
N LEU A 562 -16.14 18.27 -3.45
CA LEU A 562 -15.03 19.04 -4.00
C LEU A 562 -15.33 20.54 -4.05
N ALA A 563 -16.55 20.93 -4.40
CA ALA A 563 -16.99 22.32 -4.42
C ALA A 563 -17.08 22.92 -2.99
N GLU A 564 -17.60 22.17 -2.02
CA GLU A 564 -17.67 22.58 -0.62
C GLU A 564 -16.27 22.78 -0.02
N ARG A 565 -15.36 21.86 -0.28
CA ARG A 565 -13.94 21.97 0.12
C ARG A 565 -13.26 23.19 -0.51
N THR A 566 -13.61 23.56 -1.74
CA THR A 566 -13.11 24.79 -2.39
C THR A 566 -13.55 26.04 -1.64
N LYS A 567 -14.80 26.12 -1.19
CA LYS A 567 -15.30 27.27 -0.40
C LYS A 567 -14.54 27.38 0.93
N GLN A 568 -14.33 26.28 1.62
CA GLN A 568 -13.56 26.23 2.87
C GLN A 568 -12.10 26.66 2.65
N TRP A 569 -11.49 26.26 1.55
CA TRP A 569 -10.13 26.64 1.18
C TRP A 569 -10.03 28.13 0.86
N SER A 570 -10.97 28.70 0.08
CA SER A 570 -10.99 30.11 -0.26
C SER A 570 -11.23 31.02 0.96
N MET A 571 -12.06 30.57 1.94
CA MET A 571 -12.30 31.32 3.18
C MET A 571 -11.09 31.36 4.11
N LYS A 572 -10.17 30.39 4.02
CA LYS A 572 -8.91 30.38 4.77
C LYS A 572 -7.83 31.25 4.10
N CYS A 573 -7.93 31.49 2.80
CA CYS A 573 -7.02 32.33 2.02
C CYS A 573 -7.42 33.80 1.98
N ALA A 574 -8.61 34.17 2.46
CA ALA A 574 -9.12 35.53 2.59
C ALA A 574 -8.91 36.08 4.01
#